data_24dfdb1e23f5fcc81b74a629e839df29
#
_entry.id   24dfdb1e23f5fcc81b74a629e839df29
#
_cell.length_a   1.000
_cell.length_b   1.000
_cell.length_c   1.000
_cell.angle_alpha   90.00
_cell.angle_beta   90.00
_cell.angle_gamma   90.00
#
_symmetry.space_group_name_H-M   'P 1'
#
loop_
_entity.id
_entity.type
_entity.pdbx_description
1 polymer ?
#
loop_
_entity_poly.entity_id
_entity_poly.type
_entity_poly.pdbx_seq_one_letter_code
_entity_poly.pdbx_strand_id
1 'polypeptide(L)'
;MNKLDVLACINPQMKAILAKEDTLAGDANDTSVGFDVMRENYVLGREFWVEGGPVMKLSFDEELTGPHGPMAVRFYYPTDEALAGKEAQSPTTPVIVYVHGGGFVLGNLDTHDRICRILARNTGAIVVAVDYRLSPEAKFPSAVEEVAFVAQFLHEEGAAYGIDTERMGFAGDSGGAHLNLAATFYLRDTTDSIAHIKCLLLYYGWFGLTDSGSMRLLGGPWDGLAEEDWMFYQQLYANDIEELKTSPYANLFLNDMTHDMPACYIAAAEYDPLRDDSSTLAAICDQYAIPYQFEMFEGVIHAFLHYTKALDAANDALEHGATFFKEQVGIAEPGLA
;
A
#
# COMPACT_ATOMS: atom_id res chain seq x y z
N MET A 1 -21.61 -19.68 -12.72
CA MET A 1 -21.78 -19.62 -11.24
C MET A 1 -22.55 -18.33 -10.94
N ASN A 2 -23.55 -18.34 -10.05
CA ASN A 2 -24.19 -17.07 -9.67
C ASN A 2 -23.24 -16.35 -8.71
N LYS A 3 -22.60 -15.28 -9.19
CA LYS A 3 -21.85 -14.35 -8.34
C LYS A 3 -22.80 -13.58 -7.43
N LEU A 4 -22.29 -13.08 -6.30
CA LEU A 4 -23.03 -12.16 -5.43
C LEU A 4 -23.31 -10.85 -6.21
N ASP A 5 -24.50 -10.29 -6.04
CA ASP A 5 -24.78 -8.93 -6.52
C ASP A 5 -24.17 -7.90 -5.56
N VAL A 6 -22.88 -7.66 -5.75
CA VAL A 6 -22.06 -6.75 -4.90
C VAL A 6 -22.67 -5.35 -4.92
N LEU A 7 -23.10 -4.84 -6.07
CA LEU A 7 -23.66 -3.49 -6.20
C LEU A 7 -24.96 -3.29 -5.38
N ALA A 8 -25.71 -4.38 -5.18
CA ALA A 8 -26.89 -4.33 -4.29
C ALA A 8 -26.48 -4.25 -2.80
N CYS A 9 -25.32 -4.81 -2.42
CA CYS A 9 -24.88 -5.01 -1.05
C CYS A 9 -24.02 -3.85 -0.48
N ILE A 10 -23.26 -3.15 -1.33
CA ILE A 10 -22.38 -2.05 -0.88
C ILE A 10 -23.15 -0.93 -0.17
N ASN A 11 -22.47 -0.22 0.72
CA ASN A 11 -23.08 0.85 1.53
C ASN A 11 -23.48 2.08 0.68
N PRO A 12 -24.32 2.99 1.21
CA PRO A 12 -24.79 4.15 0.46
C PRO A 12 -23.69 5.12 0.03
N GLN A 13 -22.62 5.30 0.82
CA GLN A 13 -21.49 6.15 0.44
C GLN A 13 -20.74 5.53 -0.75
N MET A 14 -20.47 4.22 -0.72
CA MET A 14 -19.81 3.53 -1.82
C MET A 14 -20.65 3.57 -3.12
N LYS A 15 -21.99 3.43 -3.03
CA LYS A 15 -22.89 3.61 -4.18
C LYS A 15 -22.79 5.01 -4.79
N ALA A 16 -22.74 6.04 -3.92
CA ALA A 16 -22.62 7.42 -4.38
C ALA A 16 -21.25 7.69 -5.04
N ILE A 17 -20.20 7.05 -4.54
CA ILE A 17 -18.84 7.13 -5.09
C ILE A 17 -18.80 6.51 -6.48
N LEU A 18 -19.30 5.29 -6.68
CA LEU A 18 -19.35 4.65 -8.01
C LEU A 18 -20.14 5.49 -9.00
N ALA A 19 -21.31 6.02 -8.60
CA ALA A 19 -22.07 6.95 -9.43
C ALA A 19 -21.31 8.24 -9.76
N LYS A 20 -20.40 8.70 -8.87
CA LYS A 20 -19.52 9.84 -9.15
C LYS A 20 -18.42 9.44 -10.14
N GLU A 21 -17.80 8.29 -9.98
CA GLU A 21 -16.77 7.79 -10.90
C GLU A 21 -17.27 7.68 -12.34
N ASP A 22 -18.50 7.21 -12.56
CA ASP A 22 -19.15 7.19 -13.87
C ASP A 22 -19.21 8.57 -14.57
N THR A 23 -19.01 9.66 -13.83
CA THR A 23 -19.02 11.05 -14.35
C THR A 23 -17.64 11.62 -14.56
N LEU A 24 -16.58 10.96 -14.08
CA LEU A 24 -15.19 11.41 -14.20
C LEU A 24 -14.60 11.03 -15.56
N ALA A 25 -13.53 11.72 -15.94
CA ALA A 25 -12.77 11.35 -17.13
C ALA A 25 -11.87 10.14 -16.84
N GLY A 26 -11.70 9.30 -17.86
CA GLY A 26 -10.82 8.13 -17.81
C GLY A 26 -11.53 6.89 -17.27
N ASP A 27 -11.45 5.79 -18.00
CA ASP A 27 -11.80 4.45 -17.52
C ASP A 27 -10.51 3.75 -17.08
N ALA A 28 -10.25 3.81 -15.77
CA ALA A 28 -9.05 3.21 -15.18
C ALA A 28 -9.05 1.68 -15.27
N ASN A 29 -10.22 1.07 -15.52
CA ASN A 29 -10.39 -0.37 -15.54
C ASN A 29 -10.46 -0.95 -16.97
N ASP A 30 -10.36 -0.12 -18.02
CA ASP A 30 -10.34 -0.59 -19.42
C ASP A 30 -8.99 -1.23 -19.75
N THR A 31 -8.93 -2.55 -19.69
CA THR A 31 -7.74 -3.36 -20.03
C THR A 31 -7.59 -3.60 -21.54
N SER A 32 -8.51 -3.12 -22.38
CA SER A 32 -8.48 -3.30 -23.84
C SER A 32 -7.59 -2.29 -24.57
N VAL A 33 -7.17 -1.23 -23.91
CA VAL A 33 -6.31 -0.17 -24.44
C VAL A 33 -4.83 -0.41 -24.14
N GLY A 34 -3.92 0.34 -24.80
CA GLY A 34 -2.49 0.24 -24.50
C GLY A 34 -2.12 0.78 -23.12
N PHE A 35 -1.01 0.33 -22.54
CA PHE A 35 -0.59 0.68 -21.17
C PHE A 35 -0.47 2.18 -20.92
N ASP A 36 0.04 2.94 -21.89
CA ASP A 36 0.14 4.39 -21.75
C ASP A 36 -1.23 5.02 -21.54
N VAL A 37 -2.23 4.57 -22.31
CA VAL A 37 -3.62 5.05 -22.19
C VAL A 37 -4.26 4.57 -20.89
N MET A 38 -4.01 3.32 -20.48
CA MET A 38 -4.49 2.82 -19.18
C MET A 38 -3.95 3.67 -18.02
N ARG A 39 -2.66 3.97 -18.03
CA ARG A 39 -2.00 4.80 -17.00
C ARG A 39 -2.52 6.23 -17.00
N GLU A 40 -2.70 6.84 -18.19
CA GLU A 40 -3.33 8.15 -18.31
C GLU A 40 -4.77 8.13 -17.76
N ASN A 41 -5.57 7.14 -18.13
CA ASN A 41 -6.94 6.98 -17.62
C ASN A 41 -6.97 6.80 -16.11
N TYR A 42 -6.04 6.03 -15.54
CA TYR A 42 -5.94 5.85 -14.10
C TYR A 42 -5.62 7.16 -13.39
N VAL A 43 -4.68 7.96 -13.91
CA VAL A 43 -4.35 9.28 -13.35
C VAL A 43 -5.57 10.20 -13.43
N LEU A 44 -6.22 10.31 -14.60
CA LEU A 44 -7.40 11.16 -14.81
C LEU A 44 -8.55 10.77 -13.86
N GLY A 45 -8.81 9.47 -13.70
CA GLY A 45 -9.83 8.97 -12.78
C GLY A 45 -9.54 9.29 -11.32
N ARG A 46 -8.26 9.45 -10.95
CA ARG A 46 -7.84 9.78 -9.57
C ARG A 46 -7.76 11.28 -9.28
N GLU A 47 -7.64 12.17 -10.28
CA GLU A 47 -7.46 13.62 -10.08
C GLU A 47 -8.48 14.21 -9.10
N PHE A 48 -9.78 13.91 -9.29
CA PHE A 48 -10.83 14.40 -8.40
C PHE A 48 -10.63 13.92 -6.95
N TRP A 49 -10.20 12.68 -6.74
CA TRP A 49 -10.08 12.09 -5.41
C TRP A 49 -8.81 12.53 -4.68
N VAL A 50 -7.75 12.84 -5.42
CA VAL A 50 -6.47 13.31 -4.88
C VAL A 50 -6.50 14.78 -4.48
N GLU A 51 -7.30 15.60 -5.17
CA GLU A 51 -7.37 17.04 -4.96
C GLU A 51 -7.68 17.41 -3.49
N GLY A 52 -7.00 18.44 -2.96
CA GLY A 52 -7.15 18.92 -1.59
C GLY A 52 -6.45 18.02 -0.57
N GLY A 53 -6.96 17.96 0.66
CA GLY A 53 -6.37 17.19 1.78
C GLY A 53 -5.37 17.99 2.61
N PRO A 54 -4.64 17.32 3.52
CA PRO A 54 -3.70 18.00 4.40
C PRO A 54 -2.57 18.70 3.64
N VAL A 55 -2.19 19.87 4.10
CA VAL A 55 -1.03 20.59 3.56
C VAL A 55 0.20 20.18 4.37
N MET A 56 1.27 19.78 3.70
CA MET A 56 2.54 19.44 4.32
C MET A 56 3.39 20.71 4.54
N LYS A 57 4.27 20.69 5.53
CA LYS A 57 5.27 21.76 5.73
C LYS A 57 6.28 21.79 4.59
N LEU A 58 6.64 20.60 4.10
CA LEU A 58 7.48 20.42 2.92
C LEU A 58 7.07 19.14 2.21
N SER A 59 7.01 19.19 0.88
CA SER A 59 7.01 17.99 0.02
C SER A 59 7.94 18.22 -1.14
N PHE A 60 8.71 17.22 -1.51
CA PHE A 60 9.60 17.27 -2.66
C PHE A 60 9.89 15.87 -3.19
N ASP A 61 10.18 15.80 -4.47
CA ASP A 61 10.62 14.58 -5.13
C ASP A 61 12.14 14.54 -5.17
N GLU A 62 12.70 13.35 -4.99
CA GLU A 62 14.12 13.06 -5.10
C GLU A 62 14.35 11.85 -5.99
N GLU A 63 15.39 11.88 -6.80
CA GLU A 63 15.80 10.75 -7.62
C GLU A 63 16.90 9.98 -6.92
N LEU A 64 16.62 8.71 -6.61
CA LEU A 64 17.59 7.75 -6.06
C LEU A 64 18.17 6.88 -7.18
N THR A 65 19.43 6.49 -7.04
CA THR A 65 20.04 5.49 -7.93
C THR A 65 19.76 4.10 -7.35
N GLY A 66 18.64 3.51 -7.74
CA GLY A 66 18.19 2.20 -7.29
C GLY A 66 18.90 1.02 -8.01
N PRO A 67 18.53 -0.23 -7.65
CA PRO A 67 19.17 -1.43 -8.18
C PRO A 67 18.99 -1.59 -9.71
N HIS A 68 17.93 -1.01 -10.26
CA HIS A 68 17.61 -1.08 -11.68
C HIS A 68 17.80 0.26 -12.41
N GLY A 69 18.43 1.25 -11.78
CA GLY A 69 18.71 2.61 -12.28
C GLY A 69 17.92 3.68 -11.54
N PRO A 70 17.77 4.91 -12.09
CA PRO A 70 17.12 6.01 -11.40
C PRO A 70 15.65 5.69 -11.09
N MET A 71 15.19 6.04 -9.89
CA MET A 71 13.82 5.92 -9.41
C MET A 71 13.47 7.13 -8.55
N ALA A 72 12.22 7.60 -8.65
CA ALA A 72 11.74 8.72 -7.85
C ALA A 72 11.18 8.27 -6.51
N VAL A 73 11.37 9.10 -5.49
CA VAL A 73 10.66 9.02 -4.21
C VAL A 73 10.13 10.39 -3.85
N ARG A 74 8.99 10.45 -3.16
CA ARG A 74 8.43 11.71 -2.66
C ARG A 74 8.40 11.74 -1.15
N PHE A 75 9.03 12.77 -0.58
CA PHE A 75 9.06 13.03 0.85
C PHE A 75 7.91 13.94 1.27
N TYR A 76 7.26 13.63 2.39
CA TYR A 76 6.20 14.42 3.01
C TYR A 76 6.55 14.72 4.47
N TYR A 77 6.77 15.99 4.79
CA TYR A 77 7.06 16.48 6.14
C TYR A 77 5.81 17.14 6.72
N PRO A 78 5.11 16.50 7.67
CA PRO A 78 3.82 17.00 8.14
C PRO A 78 3.90 18.13 9.17
N THR A 79 4.99 18.22 9.95
CA THR A 79 5.11 19.10 11.11
C THR A 79 6.35 19.99 11.04
N ASP A 80 6.34 21.07 11.82
CA ASP A 80 7.50 21.96 11.94
C ASP A 80 8.69 21.25 12.61
N GLU A 81 8.41 20.31 13.53
CA GLU A 81 9.44 19.50 14.19
C GLU A 81 10.14 18.57 13.19
N ALA A 82 9.38 17.90 12.32
CA ALA A 82 9.95 17.03 11.28
C ALA A 82 10.82 17.85 10.31
N LEU A 83 10.35 19.04 9.90
CA LEU A 83 11.12 19.93 9.04
C LEU A 83 12.39 20.46 9.73
N ALA A 84 12.28 20.88 10.98
CA ALA A 84 13.43 21.32 11.78
C ALA A 84 14.45 20.19 11.98
N GLY A 85 14.00 18.95 12.15
CA GLY A 85 14.84 17.75 12.20
C GLY A 85 15.68 17.58 10.94
N LYS A 86 15.05 17.75 9.76
CA LYS A 86 15.75 17.73 8.47
C LYS A 86 16.79 18.85 8.37
N GLU A 87 16.41 20.08 8.70
CA GLU A 87 17.31 21.24 8.61
C GLU A 87 18.51 21.14 9.54
N ALA A 88 18.30 20.61 10.74
CA ALA A 88 19.35 20.41 11.75
C ALA A 88 20.12 19.09 11.59
N GLN A 89 19.71 18.24 10.65
CA GLN A 89 20.20 16.86 10.52
C GLN A 89 20.12 16.09 11.84
N SER A 90 18.99 16.26 12.56
CA SER A 90 18.73 15.63 13.86
C SER A 90 17.66 14.53 13.67
N PRO A 91 18.04 13.25 13.68
CA PRO A 91 17.15 12.14 13.36
C PRO A 91 16.20 11.85 14.53
N THR A 92 15.03 12.47 14.53
CA THR A 92 14.05 12.32 15.61
C THR A 92 12.68 11.86 15.16
N THR A 93 12.38 11.99 13.86
CA THR A 93 11.05 11.73 13.32
C THR A 93 10.99 10.32 12.71
N PRO A 94 10.05 9.45 13.13
CA PRO A 94 9.84 8.16 12.49
C PRO A 94 9.48 8.29 11.01
N VAL A 95 9.66 7.23 10.25
CA VAL A 95 9.35 7.20 8.82
C VAL A 95 8.37 6.10 8.46
N ILE A 96 7.51 6.39 7.50
CA ILE A 96 6.68 5.40 6.79
C ILE A 96 7.13 5.37 5.33
N VAL A 97 7.53 4.21 4.85
CA VAL A 97 7.71 3.93 3.42
C VAL A 97 6.34 3.56 2.85
N TYR A 98 5.81 4.39 1.96
CA TYR A 98 4.52 4.13 1.31
C TYR A 98 4.70 3.58 -0.09
N VAL A 99 4.07 2.46 -0.38
CA VAL A 99 4.08 1.80 -1.69
C VAL A 99 2.66 1.76 -2.24
N HIS A 100 2.47 2.36 -3.41
CA HIS A 100 1.14 2.49 -4.01
C HIS A 100 0.64 1.19 -4.63
N GLY A 101 -0.71 1.04 -4.69
CA GLY A 101 -1.39 0.00 -5.42
C GLY A 101 -1.47 0.25 -6.93
N GLY A 102 -2.25 -0.58 -7.63
CA GLY A 102 -2.45 -0.50 -9.07
C GLY A 102 -2.01 -1.75 -9.84
N GLY A 103 -2.10 -2.92 -9.21
CA GLY A 103 -1.82 -4.22 -9.84
C GLY A 103 -0.40 -4.35 -10.40
N PHE A 104 0.57 -3.61 -9.86
CA PHE A 104 1.96 -3.52 -10.31
C PHE A 104 2.15 -2.86 -11.70
N VAL A 105 1.07 -2.40 -12.33
CA VAL A 105 1.02 -1.90 -13.72
C VAL A 105 0.64 -0.43 -13.77
N LEU A 106 -0.18 0.02 -12.83
CA LEU A 106 -0.78 1.34 -12.73
C LEU A 106 -0.32 2.05 -11.45
N GLY A 107 -0.61 3.34 -11.37
CA GLY A 107 -0.29 4.16 -10.21
C GLY A 107 1.03 4.90 -10.36
N ASN A 108 1.20 5.90 -9.53
CA ASN A 108 2.39 6.73 -9.37
C ASN A 108 2.29 7.57 -8.09
N LEU A 109 3.28 8.43 -7.84
CA LEU A 109 3.31 9.32 -6.68
C LEU A 109 2.09 10.25 -6.59
N ASP A 110 1.55 10.70 -7.73
CA ASP A 110 0.43 11.65 -7.76
C ASP A 110 -0.91 10.97 -7.45
N THR A 111 -1.12 9.74 -7.92
CA THR A 111 -2.38 9.01 -7.70
C THR A 111 -2.64 8.66 -6.25
N HIS A 112 -1.62 8.61 -5.40
CA HIS A 112 -1.72 8.27 -3.97
C HIS A 112 -1.28 9.43 -3.05
N ASP A 113 -0.99 10.61 -3.61
CA ASP A 113 -0.49 11.78 -2.88
C ASP A 113 -1.37 12.17 -1.67
N ARG A 114 -2.70 12.16 -1.83
CA ARG A 114 -3.62 12.47 -0.73
C ARG A 114 -3.57 11.46 0.40
N ILE A 115 -3.44 10.16 0.10
CA ILE A 115 -3.32 9.08 1.11
C ILE A 115 -2.03 9.29 1.91
N CYS A 116 -0.91 9.53 1.24
CA CYS A 116 0.38 9.80 1.87
C CYS A 116 0.33 11.01 2.80
N ARG A 117 -0.30 12.11 2.36
CA ARG A 117 -0.46 13.32 3.19
C ARG A 117 -1.37 13.10 4.39
N ILE A 118 -2.42 12.28 4.26
CA ILE A 118 -3.30 11.92 5.39
C ILE A 118 -2.52 11.07 6.40
N LEU A 119 -1.79 10.05 5.96
CA LEU A 119 -0.95 9.25 6.84
C LEU A 119 0.11 10.10 7.55
N ALA A 120 0.83 10.95 6.81
CA ALA A 120 1.82 11.86 7.39
C ALA A 120 1.19 12.74 8.49
N ARG A 121 0.04 13.36 8.23
CA ARG A 121 -0.68 14.19 9.20
C ARG A 121 -1.11 13.39 10.43
N ASN A 122 -1.71 12.21 10.23
CA ASN A 122 -2.29 11.41 11.32
C ASN A 122 -1.23 10.77 12.22
N THR A 123 -0.06 10.47 11.66
CA THR A 123 1.07 9.86 12.41
C THR A 123 2.04 10.87 12.96
N GLY A 124 2.20 12.04 12.32
CA GLY A 124 3.31 12.96 12.56
C GLY A 124 4.65 12.47 11.99
N ALA A 125 4.68 11.29 11.38
CA ALA A 125 5.88 10.71 10.76
C ALA A 125 6.17 11.35 9.40
N ILE A 126 7.43 11.32 8.98
CA ILE A 126 7.79 11.55 7.58
C ILE A 126 7.26 10.38 6.76
N VAL A 127 6.54 10.66 5.67
CA VAL A 127 6.16 9.63 4.71
C VAL A 127 7.05 9.75 3.48
N VAL A 128 7.56 8.62 3.00
CA VAL A 128 8.37 8.52 1.78
C VAL A 128 7.65 7.58 0.83
N ALA A 129 7.03 8.15 -0.22
CA ALA A 129 6.34 7.38 -1.24
C ALA A 129 7.33 6.93 -2.33
N VAL A 130 7.18 5.69 -2.78
CA VAL A 130 8.08 5.03 -3.74
C VAL A 130 7.41 4.96 -5.10
N ASP A 131 8.07 5.48 -6.14
CA ASP A 131 7.67 5.34 -7.54
C ASP A 131 8.42 4.16 -8.16
N TYR A 132 8.03 2.95 -7.74
CA TYR A 132 8.65 1.73 -8.23
C TYR A 132 8.33 1.49 -9.71
N ARG A 133 9.23 0.81 -10.41
CA ARG A 133 9.04 0.50 -11.83
C ARG A 133 7.85 -0.40 -12.05
N LEU A 134 6.98 0.03 -12.96
CA LEU A 134 5.78 -0.70 -13.31
C LEU A 134 6.05 -1.83 -14.31
N SER A 135 5.23 -2.85 -14.23
CA SER A 135 5.13 -3.91 -15.23
C SER A 135 4.29 -3.42 -16.43
N PRO A 136 4.52 -3.94 -17.62
CA PRO A 136 5.41 -5.06 -17.98
C PRO A 136 6.85 -4.65 -18.26
N GLU A 137 7.22 -3.36 -18.18
CA GLU A 137 8.56 -2.88 -18.49
C GLU A 137 9.59 -3.40 -17.47
N ALA A 138 9.18 -3.50 -16.20
CA ALA A 138 9.97 -4.13 -15.15
C ALA A 138 9.11 -5.19 -14.43
N LYS A 139 9.44 -6.44 -14.64
CA LYS A 139 8.71 -7.57 -14.09
C LYS A 139 9.26 -7.99 -12.73
N PHE A 140 8.50 -8.83 -12.03
CA PHE A 140 8.96 -9.47 -10.81
C PHE A 140 10.37 -10.07 -10.99
N PRO A 141 11.29 -9.89 -10.02
CA PRO A 141 11.12 -9.27 -8.69
C PRO A 141 11.47 -7.76 -8.61
N SER A 142 11.65 -7.04 -9.73
CA SER A 142 12.24 -5.68 -9.76
C SER A 142 11.61 -4.71 -8.75
N ALA A 143 10.28 -4.66 -8.67
CA ALA A 143 9.59 -3.77 -7.73
C ALA A 143 9.83 -4.15 -6.25
N VAL A 144 9.97 -5.44 -5.95
CA VAL A 144 10.32 -5.93 -4.59
C VAL A 144 11.71 -5.43 -4.20
N GLU A 145 12.68 -5.56 -5.11
CA GLU A 145 14.07 -5.12 -4.90
C GLU A 145 14.17 -3.60 -4.76
N GLU A 146 13.38 -2.84 -5.50
CA GLU A 146 13.34 -1.38 -5.41
C GLU A 146 12.74 -0.90 -4.08
N VAL A 147 11.65 -1.50 -3.62
CA VAL A 147 11.06 -1.16 -2.31
C VAL A 147 12.02 -1.51 -1.18
N ALA A 148 12.66 -2.68 -1.25
CA ALA A 148 13.69 -3.09 -0.29
C ALA A 148 14.87 -2.11 -0.29
N PHE A 149 15.33 -1.68 -1.47
CA PHE A 149 16.40 -0.69 -1.60
C PHE A 149 16.04 0.64 -0.95
N VAL A 150 14.82 1.16 -1.15
CA VAL A 150 14.41 2.44 -0.51
C VAL A 150 14.41 2.31 1.01
N ALA A 151 13.93 1.20 1.57
CA ALA A 151 13.96 0.99 3.01
C ALA A 151 15.40 0.93 3.55
N GLN A 152 16.29 0.21 2.85
CA GLN A 152 17.70 0.13 3.21
C GLN A 152 18.38 1.50 3.12
N PHE A 153 18.14 2.26 2.05
CA PHE A 153 18.64 3.62 1.86
C PHE A 153 18.22 4.53 3.02
N LEU A 154 16.94 4.48 3.42
CA LEU A 154 16.42 5.28 4.52
C LEU A 154 16.98 4.83 5.89
N HIS A 155 17.28 3.56 6.06
CA HIS A 155 17.97 3.07 7.26
C HIS A 155 19.42 3.56 7.33
N GLU A 156 20.13 3.57 6.24
CA GLU A 156 21.55 3.98 6.18
C GLU A 156 21.73 5.50 6.13
N GLU A 157 20.95 6.21 5.32
CA GLU A 157 21.15 7.63 5.00
C GLU A 157 20.04 8.54 5.57
N GLY A 158 18.96 7.98 6.11
CA GLY A 158 17.76 8.71 6.54
C GLY A 158 18.04 9.79 7.60
N ALA A 159 19.12 9.67 8.36
CA ALA A 159 19.52 10.68 9.34
C ALA A 159 19.77 12.05 8.70
N ALA A 160 20.27 12.10 7.46
CA ALA A 160 20.45 13.33 6.70
C ALA A 160 19.11 14.03 6.34
N TYR A 161 18.02 13.28 6.39
CA TYR A 161 16.65 13.76 6.15
C TYR A 161 15.87 14.03 7.45
N GLY A 162 16.51 13.91 8.63
CA GLY A 162 15.87 14.06 9.94
C GLY A 162 15.07 12.84 10.39
N ILE A 163 15.25 11.71 9.69
CA ILE A 163 14.55 10.45 9.96
C ILE A 163 15.26 9.70 11.10
N ASP A 164 14.48 9.26 12.08
CA ASP A 164 14.91 8.25 13.04
C ASP A 164 14.90 6.87 12.37
N THR A 165 16.07 6.43 11.95
CA THR A 165 16.27 5.24 11.14
C THR A 165 15.95 3.93 11.87
N GLU A 166 15.76 3.97 13.20
CA GLU A 166 15.34 2.82 14.00
C GLU A 166 13.83 2.70 14.15
N ARG A 167 13.04 3.67 13.66
CA ARG A 167 11.60 3.71 13.79
C ARG A 167 10.92 3.83 12.42
N MET A 168 10.98 2.74 11.66
CA MET A 168 10.40 2.64 10.31
C MET A 168 9.13 1.79 10.34
N GLY A 169 8.12 2.16 9.56
CA GLY A 169 7.00 1.33 9.17
C GLY A 169 6.83 1.31 7.66
N PHE A 170 6.17 0.29 7.15
CA PHE A 170 5.69 0.27 5.77
C PHE A 170 4.19 0.52 5.74
N ALA A 171 3.71 1.17 4.70
CA ALA A 171 2.29 1.30 4.41
C ALA A 171 2.04 1.12 2.91
N GLY A 172 0.96 0.49 2.56
CA GLY A 172 0.60 0.34 1.14
C GLY A 172 -0.73 -0.36 0.95
N ASP A 173 -1.27 -0.17 -0.22
CA ASP A 173 -2.58 -0.67 -0.60
C ASP A 173 -2.49 -1.63 -1.80
N SER A 174 -3.35 -2.67 -1.83
CA SER A 174 -3.43 -3.62 -2.95
C SER A 174 -2.07 -4.24 -3.30
N GLY A 175 -1.59 -4.07 -4.52
CA GLY A 175 -0.24 -4.46 -4.94
C GLY A 175 0.88 -3.84 -4.12
N GLY A 176 0.69 -2.62 -3.59
CA GLY A 176 1.66 -1.97 -2.70
C GLY A 176 1.76 -2.64 -1.34
N ALA A 177 0.64 -3.13 -0.79
CA ALA A 177 0.65 -3.95 0.43
C ALA A 177 1.40 -5.27 0.23
N HIS A 178 1.22 -5.90 -0.94
CA HIS A 178 2.00 -7.07 -1.35
C HIS A 178 3.50 -6.75 -1.38
N LEU A 179 3.90 -5.68 -2.09
CA LEU A 179 5.30 -5.30 -2.24
C LEU A 179 5.97 -4.99 -0.89
N ASN A 180 5.24 -4.37 0.04
CA ASN A 180 5.74 -4.10 1.39
C ASN A 180 6.07 -5.39 2.16
N LEU A 181 5.17 -6.37 2.14
CA LEU A 181 5.40 -7.65 2.83
C LEU A 181 6.50 -8.45 2.12
N ALA A 182 6.51 -8.46 0.77
CA ALA A 182 7.54 -9.10 -0.02
C ALA A 182 8.94 -8.49 0.24
N ALA A 183 9.04 -7.16 0.24
CA ALA A 183 10.28 -6.44 0.54
C ALA A 183 10.75 -6.67 1.98
N THR A 184 9.84 -6.79 2.95
CA THR A 184 10.16 -7.15 4.33
C THR A 184 10.84 -8.52 4.39
N PHE A 185 10.27 -9.53 3.73
CA PHE A 185 10.89 -10.86 3.66
C PHE A 185 12.22 -10.85 2.92
N TYR A 186 12.29 -10.12 1.79
CA TYR A 186 13.52 -10.00 1.02
C TYR A 186 14.65 -9.36 1.87
N LEU A 187 14.36 -8.27 2.59
CA LEU A 187 15.32 -7.65 3.50
C LEU A 187 15.73 -8.57 4.64
N ARG A 188 14.79 -9.25 5.29
CA ARG A 188 15.08 -10.21 6.35
C ARG A 188 16.05 -11.31 5.88
N ASP A 189 15.84 -11.80 4.65
CA ASP A 189 16.61 -12.92 4.10
C ASP A 189 17.96 -12.48 3.49
N THR A 190 18.16 -11.17 3.25
CA THR A 190 19.35 -10.63 2.57
C THR A 190 20.18 -9.65 3.40
N THR A 191 19.69 -9.22 4.56
CA THR A 191 20.40 -8.31 5.46
C THR A 191 20.59 -8.93 6.85
N ASP A 192 21.43 -8.31 7.67
CA ASP A 192 21.75 -8.81 9.02
C ASP A 192 20.56 -8.66 9.99
N SER A 193 19.70 -7.66 9.79
CA SER A 193 18.56 -7.38 10.69
C SER A 193 17.55 -6.44 10.04
N ILE A 194 16.27 -6.68 10.30
CA ILE A 194 15.15 -5.79 9.97
C ILE A 194 14.49 -5.19 11.22
N ALA A 195 15.16 -5.21 12.36
CA ALA A 195 14.60 -4.75 13.64
C ALA A 195 14.19 -3.27 13.66
N HIS A 196 14.67 -2.47 12.71
CA HIS A 196 14.26 -1.09 12.48
C HIS A 196 12.85 -0.98 11.84
N ILE A 197 12.36 -2.03 11.17
CA ILE A 197 10.98 -2.08 10.62
C ILE A 197 10.05 -2.54 11.74
N LYS A 198 9.27 -1.60 12.29
CA LYS A 198 8.43 -1.85 13.48
C LYS A 198 7.06 -2.42 13.13
N CYS A 199 6.50 -2.01 12.01
CA CYS A 199 5.16 -2.47 11.60
C CYS A 199 4.91 -2.33 10.10
N LEU A 200 3.88 -3.05 9.66
CA LEU A 200 3.34 -3.02 8.30
C LEU A 200 1.87 -2.58 8.36
N LEU A 201 1.49 -1.56 7.61
CA LEU A 201 0.11 -1.12 7.41
C LEU A 201 -0.36 -1.62 6.04
N LEU A 202 -1.09 -2.72 6.03
CA LEU A 202 -1.43 -3.50 4.84
C LEU A 202 -2.92 -3.34 4.52
N TYR A 203 -3.22 -2.56 3.49
CA TYR A 203 -4.60 -2.28 3.09
C TYR A 203 -4.99 -3.17 1.90
N TYR A 204 -5.95 -4.05 2.08
CA TYR A 204 -6.56 -4.95 1.09
C TYR A 204 -5.56 -5.59 0.09
N GLY A 205 -4.44 -6.08 0.59
CA GLY A 205 -3.37 -6.66 -0.22
C GLY A 205 -3.69 -8.03 -0.79
N TRP A 206 -3.04 -8.34 -1.93
CA TRP A 206 -2.86 -9.72 -2.36
C TRP A 206 -1.61 -10.29 -1.69
N PHE A 207 -1.70 -11.48 -1.07
CA PHE A 207 -0.56 -12.08 -0.39
C PHE A 207 -0.20 -13.47 -0.93
N GLY A 208 -0.90 -13.94 -1.97
CA GLY A 208 -0.48 -15.13 -2.71
C GLY A 208 -1.55 -16.20 -2.85
N LEU A 209 -2.79 -16.01 -2.39
CA LEU A 209 -3.86 -16.94 -2.72
C LEU A 209 -4.06 -16.98 -4.24
N THR A 210 -4.04 -18.18 -4.79
CA THR A 210 -4.28 -18.40 -6.22
C THR A 210 -5.75 -18.69 -6.52
N ASP A 211 -6.52 -18.96 -5.49
CA ASP A 211 -7.96 -19.22 -5.53
C ASP A 211 -8.58 -19.06 -4.16
N SER A 212 -9.74 -18.41 -4.08
CA SER A 212 -10.47 -18.23 -2.83
C SER A 212 -11.97 -18.03 -3.06
N GLY A 213 -12.76 -18.08 -1.96
CA GLY A 213 -14.18 -17.78 -2.01
C GLY A 213 -14.45 -16.34 -2.46
N SER A 214 -13.67 -15.38 -1.96
CA SER A 214 -13.80 -13.97 -2.33
C SER A 214 -13.47 -13.73 -3.81
N MET A 215 -12.39 -14.30 -4.34
CA MET A 215 -12.03 -14.18 -5.77
C MET A 215 -13.13 -14.70 -6.69
N ARG A 216 -13.76 -15.82 -6.33
CA ARG A 216 -14.81 -16.43 -7.14
C ARG A 216 -16.12 -15.66 -7.12
N LEU A 217 -16.44 -14.94 -6.04
CA LEU A 217 -17.77 -14.40 -5.77
C LEU A 217 -17.87 -12.89 -5.88
N LEU A 218 -16.78 -12.12 -5.62
CA LEU A 218 -16.87 -10.70 -5.30
C LEU A 218 -16.33 -9.77 -6.40
N GLY A 219 -15.35 -10.20 -7.21
CA GLY A 219 -14.75 -9.35 -8.25
C GLY A 219 -15.68 -9.03 -9.41
N GLY A 220 -15.56 -7.82 -9.96
CA GLY A 220 -16.35 -7.35 -11.09
C GLY A 220 -15.77 -6.13 -11.79
N PRO A 221 -16.45 -5.59 -12.79
CA PRO A 221 -15.95 -4.44 -13.56
C PRO A 221 -15.89 -3.15 -12.75
N TRP A 222 -16.54 -3.08 -11.59
CA TRP A 222 -16.59 -1.91 -10.71
C TRP A 222 -15.32 -1.71 -9.87
N ASP A 223 -14.46 -2.72 -9.76
CA ASP A 223 -13.22 -2.67 -8.97
C ASP A 223 -11.96 -3.00 -9.79
N GLY A 224 -12.12 -3.30 -11.10
CA GLY A 224 -11.01 -3.68 -11.97
C GLY A 224 -10.32 -4.99 -11.57
N LEU A 225 -11.03 -5.87 -10.85
CA LEU A 225 -10.55 -7.17 -10.38
C LEU A 225 -11.51 -8.32 -10.76
N ALA A 226 -12.16 -8.22 -11.92
CA ALA A 226 -12.79 -9.39 -12.51
C ALA A 226 -11.73 -10.48 -12.77
N GLU A 227 -12.16 -11.72 -12.99
CA GLU A 227 -11.23 -12.85 -13.20
C GLU A 227 -10.25 -12.59 -14.35
N GLU A 228 -10.74 -11.96 -15.44
CA GLU A 228 -9.93 -11.61 -16.60
C GLU A 228 -8.88 -10.52 -16.25
N ASP A 229 -9.26 -9.50 -15.48
CA ASP A 229 -8.37 -8.43 -15.05
C ASP A 229 -7.26 -8.96 -14.14
N TRP A 230 -7.62 -9.83 -13.20
CA TRP A 230 -6.68 -10.49 -12.32
C TRP A 230 -5.64 -11.31 -13.11
N MET A 231 -6.08 -12.12 -14.08
CA MET A 231 -5.19 -12.88 -14.94
C MET A 231 -4.28 -11.96 -15.78
N PHE A 232 -4.83 -10.85 -16.28
CA PHE A 232 -4.09 -9.86 -17.05
C PHE A 232 -2.95 -9.24 -16.21
N TYR A 233 -3.21 -8.77 -15.00
CA TYR A 233 -2.18 -8.21 -14.12
C TYR A 233 -1.08 -9.24 -13.78
N GLN A 234 -1.43 -10.48 -13.49
CA GLN A 234 -0.46 -11.53 -13.23
C GLN A 234 0.46 -11.81 -14.43
N GLN A 235 -0.10 -11.85 -15.65
CA GLN A 235 0.69 -12.07 -16.88
C GLN A 235 1.66 -10.91 -17.16
N LEU A 236 1.29 -9.70 -16.77
CA LEU A 236 2.17 -8.54 -16.90
C LEU A 236 3.26 -8.52 -15.84
N TYR A 237 2.93 -8.89 -14.60
CA TYR A 237 3.83 -8.80 -13.46
C TYR A 237 4.96 -9.83 -13.50
N ALA A 238 4.70 -11.06 -13.93
CA ALA A 238 5.72 -12.12 -13.99
C ALA A 238 6.17 -12.45 -15.41
N ASN A 239 7.35 -13.04 -15.54
CA ASN A 239 7.80 -13.64 -16.80
C ASN A 239 7.09 -14.99 -17.07
N ASP A 240 6.83 -15.73 -15.99
CA ASP A 240 6.08 -16.99 -15.99
C ASP A 240 5.10 -16.97 -14.81
N ILE A 241 3.84 -17.29 -15.04
CA ILE A 241 2.81 -17.36 -13.98
C ILE A 241 3.19 -18.41 -12.91
N GLU A 242 3.92 -19.45 -13.26
CA GLU A 242 4.41 -20.43 -12.27
C GLU A 242 5.39 -19.81 -11.27
N GLU A 243 6.11 -18.76 -11.64
CA GLU A 243 6.96 -18.01 -10.74
C GLU A 243 6.15 -17.36 -9.61
N LEU A 244 4.95 -16.83 -9.92
CA LEU A 244 4.04 -16.26 -8.92
C LEU A 244 3.48 -17.30 -7.93
N LYS A 245 3.51 -18.57 -8.29
CA LYS A 245 3.01 -19.66 -7.42
C LYS A 245 4.11 -20.30 -6.58
N THR A 246 5.37 -20.16 -6.97
CA THR A 246 6.50 -20.91 -6.40
C THR A 246 7.53 -20.05 -5.70
N SER A 247 7.62 -18.76 -6.04
CA SER A 247 8.53 -17.84 -5.36
C SER A 247 7.98 -17.38 -4.02
N PRO A 248 8.72 -17.46 -2.90
CA PRO A 248 8.28 -16.99 -1.60
C PRO A 248 8.18 -15.45 -1.48
N TYR A 249 8.64 -14.70 -2.50
CA TYR A 249 8.50 -13.25 -2.58
C TYR A 249 7.37 -12.81 -3.52
N ALA A 250 6.68 -13.76 -4.14
CA ALA A 250 5.48 -13.53 -4.94
C ALA A 250 4.24 -14.21 -4.33
N ASN A 251 4.31 -15.50 -4.00
CA ASN A 251 3.35 -16.13 -3.11
C ASN A 251 3.88 -16.07 -1.67
N LEU A 252 3.47 -15.03 -0.96
CA LEU A 252 4.03 -14.72 0.36
C LEU A 252 3.63 -15.75 1.42
N PHE A 253 2.55 -16.51 1.20
CA PHE A 253 2.16 -17.63 2.08
C PHE A 253 3.11 -18.84 1.98
N LEU A 254 4.04 -18.86 1.04
CA LEU A 254 5.12 -19.85 0.99
C LEU A 254 6.34 -19.44 1.82
N ASN A 255 6.39 -18.19 2.28
CA ASN A 255 7.48 -17.68 3.08
C ASN A 255 7.32 -18.10 4.55
N ASP A 256 8.43 -18.13 5.29
CA ASP A 256 8.40 -18.36 6.74
C ASP A 256 7.97 -17.08 7.47
N MET A 257 6.75 -17.10 8.00
CA MET A 257 6.18 -16.00 8.79
C MET A 257 6.38 -16.18 10.32
N THR A 258 7.17 -17.17 10.75
CA THR A 258 7.30 -17.52 12.18
C THR A 258 8.41 -16.76 12.91
N HIS A 259 9.28 -16.05 12.19
CA HIS A 259 10.38 -15.28 12.79
C HIS A 259 10.54 -13.91 12.14
N ASP A 260 10.96 -12.93 12.92
CA ASP A 260 11.26 -11.55 12.51
C ASP A 260 10.15 -10.91 11.67
N MET A 261 8.90 -11.29 11.97
CA MET A 261 7.73 -10.66 11.34
C MET A 261 7.35 -9.40 12.12
N PRO A 262 7.36 -8.21 11.48
CA PRO A 262 6.89 -6.99 12.13
C PRO A 262 5.42 -7.07 12.52
N ALA A 263 4.99 -6.23 13.45
CA ALA A 263 3.58 -6.08 13.79
C ALA A 263 2.75 -5.66 12.57
N CYS A 264 1.52 -6.17 12.40
CA CYS A 264 0.71 -5.94 11.20
C CYS A 264 -0.63 -5.28 11.51
N TYR A 265 -0.91 -4.14 10.90
CA TYR A 265 -2.26 -3.64 10.71
C TYR A 265 -2.78 -4.14 9.36
N ILE A 266 -3.88 -4.87 9.36
CA ILE A 266 -4.44 -5.52 8.18
C ILE A 266 -5.87 -5.02 8.00
N ALA A 267 -6.10 -4.20 6.96
CA ALA A 267 -7.42 -3.68 6.61
C ALA A 267 -7.96 -4.40 5.38
N ALA A 268 -9.17 -4.94 5.46
CA ALA A 268 -9.83 -5.65 4.38
C ALA A 268 -11.15 -4.97 4.00
N ALA A 269 -11.53 -5.02 2.73
CA ALA A 269 -12.85 -4.61 2.27
C ALA A 269 -13.81 -5.81 2.22
N GLU A 270 -15.06 -5.64 2.63
CA GLU A 270 -16.03 -6.73 2.70
C GLU A 270 -16.30 -7.36 1.33
N TYR A 271 -16.43 -6.51 0.31
CA TYR A 271 -16.77 -6.95 -1.06
C TYR A 271 -15.56 -6.87 -1.99
N ASP A 272 -14.45 -7.45 -1.58
CA ASP A 272 -13.16 -7.43 -2.27
C ASP A 272 -12.74 -8.85 -2.67
N PRO A 273 -12.37 -9.12 -3.92
CA PRO A 273 -11.81 -10.41 -4.32
C PRO A 273 -10.57 -10.81 -3.53
N LEU A 274 -9.79 -9.86 -2.99
CA LEU A 274 -8.60 -10.10 -2.18
C LEU A 274 -8.89 -10.19 -0.66
N ARG A 275 -10.16 -10.15 -0.25
CA ARG A 275 -10.56 -10.23 1.17
C ARG A 275 -10.01 -11.45 1.88
N ASP A 276 -10.04 -12.58 1.23
CA ASP A 276 -9.62 -13.85 1.84
C ASP A 276 -8.09 -13.91 2.03
N ASP A 277 -7.29 -13.18 1.22
CA ASP A 277 -5.85 -12.98 1.46
C ASP A 277 -5.59 -12.27 2.79
N SER A 278 -6.27 -11.14 3.02
CA SER A 278 -6.16 -10.37 4.26
C SER A 278 -6.60 -11.20 5.48
N SER A 279 -7.71 -11.94 5.36
CA SER A 279 -8.21 -12.82 6.43
C SER A 279 -7.25 -13.98 6.73
N THR A 280 -6.61 -14.54 5.69
CA THR A 280 -5.61 -15.61 5.83
C THR A 280 -4.36 -15.09 6.53
N LEU A 281 -3.86 -13.92 6.15
CA LEU A 281 -2.71 -13.31 6.81
C LEU A 281 -2.99 -13.04 8.30
N ALA A 282 -4.18 -12.51 8.63
CA ALA A 282 -4.60 -12.28 10.00
C ALA A 282 -4.65 -13.59 10.82
N ALA A 283 -5.17 -14.67 10.23
CA ALA A 283 -5.21 -15.98 10.87
C ALA A 283 -3.80 -16.56 11.12
N ILE A 284 -2.84 -16.31 10.22
CA ILE A 284 -1.44 -16.69 10.41
C ILE A 284 -0.82 -15.87 11.55
N CYS A 285 -1.06 -14.56 11.59
CA CYS A 285 -0.57 -13.71 12.67
C CYS A 285 -1.09 -14.20 14.04
N ASP A 286 -2.38 -14.53 14.14
CA ASP A 286 -2.98 -15.08 15.35
C ASP A 286 -2.34 -16.41 15.75
N GLN A 287 -2.20 -17.33 14.81
CA GLN A 287 -1.66 -18.68 15.05
C GLN A 287 -0.22 -18.65 15.58
N TYR A 288 0.59 -17.72 15.11
CA TYR A 288 2.02 -17.62 15.46
C TYR A 288 2.32 -16.51 16.47
N ALA A 289 1.29 -15.90 17.08
CA ALA A 289 1.41 -14.84 18.06
C ALA A 289 2.22 -13.61 17.57
N ILE A 290 2.12 -13.30 16.28
CA ILE A 290 2.63 -12.08 15.69
C ILE A 290 1.68 -10.95 16.11
N PRO A 291 2.17 -9.82 16.65
CA PRO A 291 1.29 -8.70 16.99
C PRO A 291 0.54 -8.20 15.75
N TYR A 292 -0.79 -8.15 15.82
CA TYR A 292 -1.60 -7.67 14.71
C TYR A 292 -2.90 -7.02 15.16
N GLN A 293 -3.46 -6.20 14.27
CA GLN A 293 -4.84 -5.73 14.30
C GLN A 293 -5.46 -6.01 12.93
N PHE A 294 -6.61 -6.66 12.90
CA PHE A 294 -7.35 -6.95 11.67
C PHE A 294 -8.69 -6.23 11.70
N GLU A 295 -9.02 -5.52 10.62
CA GLU A 295 -10.30 -4.84 10.47
C GLU A 295 -10.94 -5.16 9.12
N MET A 296 -12.23 -5.53 9.16
CA MET A 296 -13.09 -5.67 8.00
C MET A 296 -13.95 -4.43 7.86
N PHE A 297 -13.76 -3.67 6.78
CA PHE A 297 -14.57 -2.50 6.47
C PHE A 297 -15.82 -2.93 5.70
N GLU A 298 -16.98 -2.76 6.33
CA GLU A 298 -18.26 -3.23 5.81
C GLU A 298 -18.79 -2.33 4.68
N GLY A 299 -19.43 -2.95 3.69
CA GLY A 299 -20.11 -2.25 2.60
C GLY A 299 -19.20 -1.57 1.58
N VAL A 300 -17.90 -1.84 1.59
CA VAL A 300 -16.93 -1.25 0.64
C VAL A 300 -16.32 -2.31 -0.27
N ILE A 301 -15.79 -1.87 -1.41
CA ILE A 301 -15.10 -2.68 -2.42
C ILE A 301 -13.59 -2.43 -2.37
N HIS A 302 -12.85 -3.16 -3.21
CA HIS A 302 -11.41 -2.96 -3.40
C HIS A 302 -11.05 -1.49 -3.68
N ALA A 303 -9.85 -1.07 -3.31
CA ALA A 303 -9.30 0.28 -3.52
C ALA A 303 -10.08 1.42 -2.82
N PHE A 304 -10.85 1.13 -1.77
CA PHE A 304 -11.67 2.12 -1.08
C PHE A 304 -10.89 3.28 -0.44
N LEU A 305 -9.59 3.13 -0.16
CA LEU A 305 -8.75 4.20 0.41
C LEU A 305 -8.66 5.45 -0.46
N HIS A 306 -8.84 5.35 -1.77
CA HIS A 306 -8.84 6.51 -2.65
C HIS A 306 -9.96 7.52 -2.34
N TYR A 307 -11.03 7.06 -1.70
CA TYR A 307 -12.27 7.82 -1.55
C TYR A 307 -12.37 8.62 -0.24
N THR A 308 -11.24 9.03 0.33
CA THR A 308 -11.18 9.81 1.60
C THR A 308 -11.96 11.14 1.57
N LYS A 309 -12.36 11.63 0.40
CA LYS A 309 -13.24 12.80 0.27
C LYS A 309 -14.70 12.51 0.63
N ALA A 310 -15.15 11.26 0.54
CA ALA A 310 -16.57 10.92 0.57
C ALA A 310 -16.89 9.62 1.32
N LEU A 311 -15.90 8.89 1.79
CA LEU A 311 -16.06 7.59 2.42
C LEU A 311 -15.46 7.61 3.82
N ASP A 312 -16.30 7.41 4.84
CA ASP A 312 -15.85 7.36 6.24
C ASP A 312 -14.90 6.18 6.46
N ALA A 313 -15.22 4.99 5.94
CA ALA A 313 -14.37 3.81 6.03
C ALA A 313 -12.92 4.03 5.53
N ALA A 314 -12.73 4.89 4.51
CA ALA A 314 -11.39 5.21 4.02
C ALA A 314 -10.60 6.08 5.02
N ASN A 315 -11.27 7.02 5.66
CA ASN A 315 -10.65 7.84 6.70
C ASN A 315 -10.39 7.04 7.97
N ASP A 316 -11.33 6.20 8.39
CA ASP A 316 -11.21 5.33 9.57
C ASP A 316 -10.04 4.35 9.40
N ALA A 317 -9.91 3.72 8.23
CA ALA A 317 -8.80 2.80 7.94
C ALA A 317 -7.42 3.49 8.06
N LEU A 318 -7.29 4.71 7.54
CA LEU A 318 -6.05 5.48 7.64
C LEU A 318 -5.79 5.99 9.08
N GLU A 319 -6.83 6.34 9.84
CA GLU A 319 -6.71 6.77 11.23
C GLU A 319 -6.32 5.62 12.15
N HIS A 320 -6.98 4.46 12.02
CA HIS A 320 -6.67 3.26 12.81
C HIS A 320 -5.27 2.73 12.48
N GLY A 321 -4.89 2.69 11.20
CA GLY A 321 -3.52 2.35 10.80
C GLY A 321 -2.49 3.32 11.36
N ALA A 322 -2.78 4.63 11.37
CA ALA A 322 -1.90 5.63 11.96
C ALA A 322 -1.77 5.47 13.50
N THR A 323 -2.85 5.13 14.18
CA THR A 323 -2.85 4.83 15.63
C THR A 323 -1.98 3.61 15.91
N PHE A 324 -2.18 2.52 15.16
CA PHE A 324 -1.36 1.32 15.26
C PHE A 324 0.13 1.62 15.03
N PHE A 325 0.46 2.39 13.98
CA PHE A 325 1.85 2.80 13.73
C PHE A 325 2.45 3.54 14.93
N LYS A 326 1.75 4.56 15.47
CA LYS A 326 2.23 5.33 16.63
C LYS A 326 2.53 4.46 17.84
N GLU A 327 1.70 3.47 18.11
CA GLU A 327 1.92 2.50 19.19
C GLU A 327 3.20 1.70 18.96
N GLN A 328 3.43 1.19 17.74
CA GLN A 328 4.59 0.35 17.42
C GLN A 328 5.91 1.14 17.44
N VAL A 329 5.90 2.42 17.09
CA VAL A 329 7.11 3.26 17.10
C VAL A 329 7.27 4.08 18.41
N GLY A 330 6.38 3.91 19.38
CA GLY A 330 6.47 4.55 20.69
C GLY A 330 6.17 6.05 20.66
N ILE A 331 5.27 6.51 19.78
CA ILE A 331 4.74 7.89 19.83
C ILE A 331 3.58 7.91 20.81
N ALA A 332 3.72 8.66 21.91
CA ALA A 332 2.64 8.83 22.89
C ALA A 332 1.48 9.63 22.29
N GLU A 333 0.24 9.15 22.49
CA GLU A 333 -0.96 9.96 22.22
C GLU A 333 -0.94 11.19 23.16
N PRO A 334 -1.19 12.40 22.63
CA PRO A 334 -1.31 13.57 23.47
C PRO A 334 -2.56 13.44 24.35
N GLY A 335 -2.39 13.01 25.60
CA GLY A 335 -3.34 13.24 26.69
C GLY A 335 -4.44 12.21 26.90
N LEU A 336 -4.10 11.08 27.54
CA LEU A 336 -4.91 10.46 28.59
C LEU A 336 -4.05 10.43 29.87
N ALA A 337 -3.79 11.60 30.42
CA ALA A 337 -3.20 11.75 31.74
C ALA A 337 -4.28 12.28 32.69
#